data_a44b8ebd962ab9309f375f918f60ca1c
#
_entry.id   a44b8ebd962ab9309f375f918f60ca1c
#
_cell.length_a   1.000
_cell.length_b   1.000
_cell.length_c   1.000
_cell.angle_alpha   90.00
_cell.angle_beta   90.00
_cell.angle_gamma   90.00
#
_symmetry.space_group_name_H-M   'P 1'
#
loop_
_entity.id
_entity.type
_entity.pdbx_description
1 polymer ?
#
loop_
_entity_poly.entity_id
_entity_poly.type
_entity_poly.pdbx_seq_one_letter_code
_entity_poly.pdbx_strand_id
1 'polypeptide(L)'
;SLVLLTRSDTARRSSYLHARDALTRLLELGVVPVVNENDTTAVDEIKFGDNDTLAALVSCLVSADLCVTLSDIDGLYTANPSFDPNAEFIPLVDKIDAAIIGSAGDSTTSVGTGGMITKIRSCRILMTAGIESVICSGAEERPLVRLAMGEQVGTRFVPPAGRLEIAPRKLWIALGDSAHGTVTVDAGAARALVDGGGSLLSVGIKAVDGDFSAGDILDVRDADGFVLARGIAEADRDVLELAAGRRQEDIAGNRLLVALADKPAIHRDNLIVFA
;
A
#
# COMPACT_ATOMS: atom_id res chain seq x y z
N SER A 1 -26.75 3.62 3.99
CA SER A 1 -26.32 4.94 4.49
C SER A 1 -25.18 5.47 3.67
N LEU A 2 -25.16 6.77 3.34
CA LEU A 2 -24.00 7.40 2.72
C LEU A 2 -22.99 7.80 3.80
N VAL A 3 -21.72 7.46 3.59
CA VAL A 3 -20.59 7.82 4.45
C VAL A 3 -19.53 8.48 3.58
N LEU A 4 -19.20 9.73 3.86
CA LEU A 4 -18.18 10.47 3.13
C LEU A 4 -16.94 10.57 4.01
N LEU A 5 -15.79 10.14 3.48
CA LEU A 5 -14.51 10.16 4.16
C LEU A 5 -13.54 11.09 3.44
N THR A 6 -12.69 11.74 4.21
CA THR A 6 -11.51 12.42 3.68
C THR A 6 -10.26 11.68 4.10
N ARG A 7 -9.16 11.93 3.43
CA ARG A 7 -7.86 11.39 3.81
C ARG A 7 -7.45 11.79 5.23
N SER A 8 -7.78 13.02 5.65
CA SER A 8 -7.53 13.48 7.01
C SER A 8 -8.29 12.69 8.08
N ASP A 9 -9.47 12.15 7.74
CA ASP A 9 -10.26 11.32 8.65
C ASP A 9 -9.59 9.99 8.95
N THR A 10 -8.71 9.54 8.08
CA THR A 10 -7.98 8.27 8.23
C THR A 10 -6.53 8.49 8.70
N ALA A 11 -5.98 9.67 8.52
CA ALA A 11 -4.62 10.03 8.94
C ALA A 11 -4.47 10.15 10.46
N ARG A 12 -5.51 10.59 11.16
CA ARG A 12 -5.49 10.74 12.62
C ARG A 12 -6.11 9.54 13.30
N ARG A 13 -5.42 8.95 14.29
CA ARG A 13 -5.89 7.77 15.01
C ARG A 13 -7.32 7.93 15.57
N SER A 14 -7.66 9.09 16.13
CA SER A 14 -9.00 9.34 16.68
C SER A 14 -10.07 9.28 15.59
N SER A 15 -9.85 9.95 14.46
CA SER A 15 -10.79 9.98 13.34
C SER A 15 -10.90 8.60 12.69
N TYR A 16 -9.77 7.88 12.53
CA TYR A 16 -9.75 6.50 12.07
C TYR A 16 -10.64 5.59 12.93
N LEU A 17 -10.52 5.68 14.26
CA LEU A 17 -11.34 4.88 15.19
C LEU A 17 -12.82 5.25 15.10
N HIS A 18 -13.16 6.55 14.97
CA HIS A 18 -14.53 7.00 14.80
C HIS A 18 -15.14 6.48 13.48
N ALA A 19 -14.39 6.55 12.37
CA ALA A 19 -14.85 6.02 11.08
C ALA A 19 -15.09 4.51 11.16
N ARG A 20 -14.17 3.75 11.76
CA ARG A 20 -14.33 2.32 12.01
C ARG A 20 -15.59 2.01 12.81
N ASP A 21 -15.74 2.66 13.96
CA ASP A 21 -16.86 2.41 14.88
C ASP A 21 -18.21 2.76 14.21
N ALA A 22 -18.26 3.84 13.43
CA ALA A 22 -19.44 4.21 12.66
C ALA A 22 -19.81 3.16 11.59
N LEU A 23 -18.84 2.72 10.79
CA LEU A 23 -19.04 1.69 9.77
C LEU A 23 -19.45 0.35 10.40
N THR A 24 -18.76 -0.08 11.45
CA THR A 24 -19.08 -1.30 12.18
C THR A 24 -20.51 -1.23 12.72
N ARG A 25 -20.91 -0.11 13.32
CA ARG A 25 -22.26 0.06 13.86
C ARG A 25 -23.34 0.02 12.80
N LEU A 26 -23.11 0.60 11.62
CA LEU A 26 -24.03 0.49 10.49
C LEU A 26 -24.22 -0.96 10.07
N LEU A 27 -23.14 -1.72 9.94
CA LEU A 27 -23.18 -3.15 9.58
C LEU A 27 -23.93 -3.98 10.63
N GLU A 28 -23.69 -3.76 11.93
CA GLU A 28 -24.41 -4.40 13.03
C GLU A 28 -25.91 -4.14 12.97
N LEU A 29 -26.33 -2.96 12.50
CA LEU A 29 -27.74 -2.59 12.31
C LEU A 29 -28.34 -3.13 11.00
N GLY A 30 -27.57 -3.90 10.22
CA GLY A 30 -28.00 -4.41 8.91
C GLY A 30 -28.09 -3.32 7.83
N VAL A 31 -27.46 -2.17 8.05
CA VAL A 31 -27.42 -1.07 7.10
C VAL A 31 -26.16 -1.18 6.24
N VAL A 32 -26.34 -1.20 4.93
CA VAL A 32 -25.22 -1.17 3.97
C VAL A 32 -24.64 0.25 3.89
N PRO A 33 -23.37 0.49 4.31
CA PRO A 33 -22.72 1.77 4.10
C PRO A 33 -22.31 1.91 2.62
N VAL A 34 -22.64 3.03 2.01
CA VAL A 34 -22.14 3.45 0.69
C VAL A 34 -21.11 4.53 0.95
N VAL A 35 -19.85 4.23 0.65
CA VAL A 35 -18.72 5.08 1.00
C VAL A 35 -18.17 5.76 -0.25
N ASN A 36 -17.85 7.05 -0.16
CA ASN A 36 -17.12 7.78 -1.17
C ASN A 36 -16.21 8.83 -0.51
N GLU A 37 -15.29 9.40 -1.29
CA GLU A 37 -14.52 10.57 -0.85
C GLU A 37 -15.44 11.77 -0.67
N ASN A 38 -15.13 12.61 0.33
CA ASN A 38 -15.82 13.88 0.53
C ASN A 38 -15.19 14.97 -0.36
N ASP A 39 -15.51 14.94 -1.64
CA ASP A 39 -15.00 15.90 -2.64
C ASP A 39 -15.30 17.36 -2.30
N THR A 40 -16.28 17.63 -1.44
CA THR A 40 -16.66 18.99 -1.05
C THR A 40 -15.61 19.64 -0.13
N THR A 41 -14.90 18.84 0.65
CA THR A 41 -13.92 19.32 1.63
C THR A 41 -12.50 18.82 1.33
N ALA A 42 -12.34 17.92 0.35
CA ALA A 42 -11.04 17.44 -0.09
C ALA A 42 -10.35 18.55 -0.92
N VAL A 43 -9.19 19.02 -0.42
CA VAL A 43 -8.30 19.92 -1.18
C VAL A 43 -7.43 19.03 -2.08
N ASP A 44 -7.06 19.50 -3.26
CA ASP A 44 -6.33 18.68 -4.27
C ASP A 44 -5.04 18.04 -3.75
N GLU A 45 -4.42 18.61 -2.74
CA GLU A 45 -3.22 18.11 -2.06
C GLU A 45 -3.51 16.97 -1.06
N ILE A 46 -4.80 16.68 -0.77
CA ILE A 46 -5.23 15.75 0.30
C ILE A 46 -6.31 14.78 -0.21
N LYS A 47 -6.39 14.51 -1.50
CA LYS A 47 -7.33 13.53 -2.07
C LYS A 47 -6.79 12.09 -1.96
N PHE A 48 -7.67 11.12 -1.83
CA PHE A 48 -7.29 9.69 -1.93
C PHE A 48 -6.69 9.33 -3.29
N GLY A 49 -6.97 10.13 -4.31
CA GLY A 49 -6.48 9.94 -5.66
C GLY A 49 -7.30 8.94 -6.47
N ASP A 50 -7.81 7.88 -5.84
CA ASP A 50 -8.68 6.90 -6.50
C ASP A 50 -9.55 6.13 -5.49
N ASN A 51 -10.67 5.57 -5.98
CA ASN A 51 -11.57 4.74 -5.18
C ASN A 51 -11.00 3.35 -4.86
N ASP A 52 -9.96 2.89 -5.56
CA ASP A 52 -9.30 1.62 -5.27
C ASP A 52 -8.58 1.70 -3.90
N THR A 53 -7.88 2.81 -3.67
CA THR A 53 -7.23 3.11 -2.38
C THR A 53 -8.26 3.27 -1.26
N LEU A 54 -9.37 3.97 -1.51
CA LEU A 54 -10.45 4.13 -0.53
C LEU A 54 -11.10 2.78 -0.20
N ALA A 55 -11.33 1.93 -1.20
CA ALA A 55 -11.89 0.59 -1.00
C ALA A 55 -10.97 -0.29 -0.13
N ALA A 56 -9.66 -0.27 -0.39
CA ALA A 56 -8.70 -0.98 0.43
C ALA A 56 -8.70 -0.49 1.89
N LEU A 57 -8.74 0.83 2.10
CA LEU A 57 -8.83 1.42 3.42
C LEU A 57 -10.10 0.99 4.17
N VAL A 58 -11.27 1.11 3.52
CA VAL A 58 -12.56 0.73 4.12
C VAL A 58 -12.57 -0.76 4.45
N SER A 59 -12.07 -1.61 3.55
CA SER A 59 -11.94 -3.05 3.79
C SER A 59 -11.11 -3.36 5.04
N CYS A 60 -10.01 -2.63 5.23
CA CYS A 60 -9.19 -2.75 6.45
C CYS A 60 -9.91 -2.21 7.69
N LEU A 61 -10.64 -1.07 7.57
CA LEU A 61 -11.41 -0.49 8.69
C LEU A 61 -12.44 -1.46 9.25
N VAL A 62 -13.18 -2.14 8.38
CA VAL A 62 -14.23 -3.07 8.78
C VAL A 62 -13.74 -4.52 8.95
N SER A 63 -12.44 -4.76 8.79
CA SER A 63 -11.84 -6.12 8.81
C SER A 63 -12.56 -7.07 7.86
N ALA A 64 -12.77 -6.65 6.62
CA ALA A 64 -13.46 -7.42 5.60
C ALA A 64 -12.76 -8.78 5.36
N ASP A 65 -13.51 -9.79 4.97
CA ASP A 65 -12.96 -11.08 4.55
C ASP A 65 -12.57 -11.07 3.07
N LEU A 66 -13.30 -10.29 2.26
CA LEU A 66 -13.12 -10.17 0.83
C LEU A 66 -13.38 -8.74 0.37
N CYS A 67 -12.49 -8.22 -0.48
CA CYS A 67 -12.68 -6.97 -1.22
C CYS A 67 -12.86 -7.28 -2.71
N VAL A 68 -13.93 -6.80 -3.33
CA VAL A 68 -14.17 -6.99 -4.77
C VAL A 68 -14.12 -5.67 -5.49
N THR A 69 -13.18 -5.54 -6.42
CA THR A 69 -13.07 -4.39 -7.33
C THR A 69 -13.79 -4.71 -8.64
N LEU A 70 -14.95 -4.09 -8.83
CA LEU A 70 -15.67 -4.12 -10.10
C LEU A 70 -15.10 -3.08 -11.05
N SER A 71 -14.58 -3.53 -12.20
CA SER A 71 -13.89 -2.69 -13.17
C SER A 71 -14.51 -2.86 -14.57
N ASP A 72 -13.98 -2.14 -15.53
CA ASP A 72 -14.24 -2.31 -16.97
C ASP A 72 -13.46 -3.47 -17.59
N ILE A 73 -12.52 -4.04 -16.83
CA ILE A 73 -11.71 -5.20 -17.24
C ILE A 73 -12.11 -6.44 -16.44
N ASP A 74 -11.92 -7.60 -17.02
CA ASP A 74 -12.28 -8.89 -16.45
C ASP A 74 -11.26 -9.46 -15.45
N GLY A 75 -10.06 -8.85 -15.36
CA GLY A 75 -9.02 -9.23 -14.43
C GLY A 75 -7.63 -8.83 -14.88
N LEU A 76 -6.61 -9.50 -14.35
CA LEU A 76 -5.21 -9.27 -14.67
C LEU A 76 -4.72 -10.21 -15.76
N TYR A 77 -3.85 -9.70 -16.63
CA TYR A 77 -3.19 -10.45 -17.70
C TYR A 77 -1.67 -10.30 -17.59
N THR A 78 -0.92 -11.19 -18.20
CA THR A 78 0.57 -11.13 -18.25
C THR A 78 1.10 -9.90 -18.99
N ALA A 79 0.27 -9.32 -19.87
CA ALA A 79 0.51 -8.08 -20.59
C ALA A 79 -0.86 -7.45 -20.94
N ASN A 80 -0.87 -6.24 -21.49
CA ASN A 80 -2.13 -5.63 -21.90
C ASN A 80 -2.71 -6.34 -23.15
N PRO A 81 -3.86 -7.03 -23.02
CA PRO A 81 -4.44 -7.82 -24.12
C PRO A 81 -4.88 -6.98 -25.34
N SER A 82 -5.01 -5.65 -25.19
CA SER A 82 -5.30 -4.76 -26.30
C SER A 82 -4.09 -4.53 -27.21
N PHE A 83 -2.88 -4.77 -26.73
CA PHE A 83 -1.63 -4.54 -27.44
C PHE A 83 -0.82 -5.82 -27.67
N ASP A 84 -0.97 -6.83 -26.82
CA ASP A 84 -0.27 -8.11 -26.95
C ASP A 84 -1.30 -9.27 -27.09
N PRO A 85 -1.38 -9.88 -28.29
CA PRO A 85 -2.29 -10.99 -28.51
C PRO A 85 -1.88 -12.28 -27.77
N ASN A 86 -0.66 -12.34 -27.19
CA ASN A 86 -0.20 -13.46 -26.39
C ASN A 86 -0.41 -13.23 -24.90
N ALA A 87 -1.07 -12.13 -24.51
CA ALA A 87 -1.40 -11.87 -23.12
C ALA A 87 -2.30 -13.00 -22.56
N GLU A 88 -1.84 -13.66 -21.50
CA GLU A 88 -2.56 -14.72 -20.82
C GLU A 88 -3.24 -14.18 -19.56
N PHE A 89 -4.48 -14.63 -19.34
CA PHE A 89 -5.24 -14.28 -18.15
C PHE A 89 -4.62 -14.91 -16.90
N ILE A 90 -4.51 -14.14 -15.82
CA ILE A 90 -3.97 -14.57 -14.52
C ILE A 90 -5.14 -14.79 -13.55
N PRO A 91 -5.59 -16.03 -13.30
CA PRO A 91 -6.74 -16.27 -12.43
C PRO A 91 -6.44 -16.11 -10.94
N LEU A 92 -5.18 -16.30 -10.53
CA LEU A 92 -4.76 -16.32 -9.13
C LEU A 92 -3.40 -15.65 -8.96
N VAL A 93 -3.29 -14.80 -7.94
CA VAL A 93 -2.05 -14.16 -7.50
C VAL A 93 -1.88 -14.42 -6.01
N ASP A 94 -0.87 -15.17 -5.64
CA ASP A 94 -0.48 -15.45 -4.25
C ASP A 94 0.72 -14.62 -3.79
N LYS A 95 1.40 -13.95 -4.75
CA LYS A 95 2.50 -13.04 -4.51
C LYS A 95 2.53 -11.94 -5.54
N ILE A 96 2.64 -10.69 -5.08
CA ILE A 96 2.82 -9.54 -5.96
C ILE A 96 4.31 -9.21 -6.03
N ASP A 97 4.94 -9.65 -7.09
CA ASP A 97 6.34 -9.39 -7.44
C ASP A 97 6.50 -8.35 -8.56
N ALA A 98 7.73 -8.15 -9.02
CA ALA A 98 8.02 -7.22 -10.11
C ALA A 98 7.35 -7.62 -11.43
N ALA A 99 7.14 -8.92 -11.68
CA ALA A 99 6.47 -9.39 -12.90
C ALA A 99 4.98 -9.01 -12.88
N ILE A 100 4.29 -9.21 -11.74
CA ILE A 100 2.89 -8.81 -11.56
C ILE A 100 2.72 -7.29 -11.65
N ILE A 101 3.64 -6.51 -11.07
CA ILE A 101 3.60 -5.03 -11.22
C ILE A 101 3.88 -4.62 -12.67
N GLY A 102 4.85 -5.26 -13.32
CA GLY A 102 5.19 -4.99 -14.72
C GLY A 102 4.04 -5.32 -15.69
N SER A 103 3.22 -6.33 -15.38
CA SER A 103 2.06 -6.72 -16.20
C SER A 103 0.96 -5.64 -16.23
N ALA A 104 0.93 -4.74 -15.24
CA ALA A 104 0.00 -3.61 -15.23
C ALA A 104 0.28 -2.58 -16.34
N GLY A 105 1.44 -2.69 -16.99
CA GLY A 105 1.89 -1.76 -18.03
C GLY A 105 2.33 -0.41 -17.46
N ASP A 106 3.22 0.26 -18.21
CA ASP A 106 3.48 1.68 -17.98
C ASP A 106 2.24 2.47 -18.38
N SER A 107 1.56 3.07 -17.42
CA SER A 107 0.44 3.98 -17.67
C SER A 107 0.98 5.29 -18.28
N THR A 108 1.34 5.26 -19.56
CA THR A 108 1.71 6.48 -20.33
C THR A 108 0.48 7.29 -20.78
N THR A 109 -0.72 6.85 -20.41
CA THR A 109 -1.93 7.63 -20.67
C THR A 109 -2.27 8.51 -19.48
N SER A 110 -1.99 9.79 -19.62
CA SER A 110 -2.21 10.88 -18.66
C SER A 110 -3.69 11.24 -18.40
N VAL A 111 -4.64 10.35 -18.65
CA VAL A 111 -6.08 10.61 -18.49
C VAL A 111 -6.72 9.44 -17.73
N GLY A 112 -6.62 9.50 -16.40
CA GLY A 112 -7.28 8.57 -15.49
C GLY A 112 -6.42 8.28 -14.27
N THR A 113 -6.85 8.72 -13.10
CA THR A 113 -6.17 8.51 -11.81
C THR A 113 -6.25 7.07 -11.30
N GLY A 114 -6.99 6.15 -11.98
CA GLY A 114 -7.23 4.78 -11.58
C GLY A 114 -6.90 3.77 -12.67
N GLY A 115 -5.62 3.38 -12.82
CA GLY A 115 -5.21 2.32 -13.75
C GLY A 115 -5.05 0.95 -13.08
N MET A 116 -4.63 -0.08 -13.83
CA MET A 116 -4.35 -1.41 -13.28
C MET A 116 -3.32 -1.34 -12.15
N ILE A 117 -2.35 -0.46 -12.24
CA ILE A 117 -1.30 -0.30 -11.21
C ILE A 117 -1.87 0.12 -9.85
N THR A 118 -2.90 0.99 -9.82
CA THR A 118 -3.55 1.40 -8.56
C THR A 118 -4.32 0.25 -7.95
N LYS A 119 -5.00 -0.56 -8.76
CA LYS A 119 -5.71 -1.78 -8.33
C LYS A 119 -4.74 -2.81 -7.73
N ILE A 120 -3.61 -3.08 -8.40
CA ILE A 120 -2.59 -3.99 -7.88
C ILE A 120 -1.98 -3.48 -6.57
N ARG A 121 -1.71 -2.17 -6.46
CA ARG A 121 -1.24 -1.56 -5.20
C ARG A 121 -2.25 -1.76 -4.06
N SER A 122 -3.53 -1.53 -4.33
CA SER A 122 -4.60 -1.76 -3.35
C SER A 122 -4.71 -3.23 -2.96
N CYS A 123 -4.66 -4.16 -3.93
CA CYS A 123 -4.60 -5.60 -3.65
C CYS A 123 -3.39 -5.99 -2.79
N ARG A 124 -2.21 -5.39 -3.04
CA ARG A 124 -1.00 -5.64 -2.24
C ARG A 124 -1.17 -5.22 -0.78
N ILE A 125 -1.82 -4.08 -0.54
CA ILE A 125 -2.13 -3.62 0.81
C ILE A 125 -3.13 -4.56 1.48
N LEU A 126 -4.17 -4.99 0.77
CA LEU A 126 -5.16 -5.95 1.27
C LEU A 126 -4.51 -7.30 1.60
N MET A 127 -3.66 -7.83 0.72
CA MET A 127 -2.91 -9.06 1.00
C MET A 127 -2.02 -8.92 2.24
N THR A 128 -1.32 -7.78 2.39
CA THR A 128 -0.53 -7.49 3.58
C THR A 128 -1.41 -7.44 4.84
N ALA A 129 -2.65 -6.96 4.72
CA ALA A 129 -3.65 -6.95 5.82
C ALA A 129 -4.34 -8.31 6.05
N GLY A 130 -3.98 -9.34 5.26
CA GLY A 130 -4.61 -10.66 5.35
C GLY A 130 -6.04 -10.66 4.79
N ILE A 131 -6.38 -9.71 3.93
CA ILE A 131 -7.69 -9.59 3.27
C ILE A 131 -7.56 -10.10 1.85
N GLU A 132 -8.42 -11.03 1.48
CA GLU A 132 -8.50 -11.52 0.13
C GLU A 132 -9.14 -10.45 -0.79
N SER A 133 -8.70 -10.39 -2.06
CA SER A 133 -9.30 -9.45 -3.00
C SER A 133 -9.48 -10.06 -4.39
N VAL A 134 -10.46 -9.53 -5.13
CA VAL A 134 -10.77 -9.95 -6.50
C VAL A 134 -10.92 -8.71 -7.37
N ILE A 135 -10.30 -8.73 -8.55
CA ILE A 135 -10.55 -7.76 -9.63
C ILE A 135 -11.34 -8.48 -10.71
N CYS A 136 -12.53 -7.99 -11.05
CA CYS A 136 -13.37 -8.57 -12.08
C CYS A 136 -14.20 -7.52 -12.82
N SER A 137 -14.80 -7.92 -13.95
CA SER A 137 -15.66 -7.03 -14.71
C SER A 137 -16.99 -6.77 -14.00
N GLY A 138 -17.34 -5.49 -13.86
CA GLY A 138 -18.66 -5.07 -13.40
C GLY A 138 -19.77 -5.30 -14.44
N ALA A 139 -19.42 -5.58 -15.71
CA ALA A 139 -20.35 -5.89 -16.79
C ALA A 139 -20.78 -7.35 -16.83
N GLU A 140 -20.10 -8.25 -16.07
CA GLU A 140 -20.52 -9.64 -15.96
C GLU A 140 -21.88 -9.78 -15.27
N GLU A 141 -22.58 -10.86 -15.59
CA GLU A 141 -23.86 -11.14 -14.94
C GLU A 141 -23.64 -11.62 -13.50
N ARG A 142 -24.13 -10.82 -12.54
CA ARG A 142 -24.16 -11.12 -11.10
C ARG A 142 -22.79 -11.57 -10.51
N PRO A 143 -21.68 -10.83 -10.75
CA PRO A 143 -20.34 -11.30 -10.37
C PRO A 143 -20.22 -11.52 -8.87
N LEU A 144 -20.82 -10.67 -8.02
CA LEU A 144 -20.77 -10.82 -6.56
C LEU A 144 -21.50 -12.09 -6.07
N VAL A 145 -22.60 -12.46 -6.71
CA VAL A 145 -23.35 -13.69 -6.36
C VAL A 145 -22.53 -14.91 -6.73
N ARG A 146 -21.92 -14.91 -7.92
CA ARG A 146 -21.07 -16.00 -8.40
C ARG A 146 -19.85 -16.19 -7.49
N LEU A 147 -19.19 -15.10 -7.11
CA LEU A 147 -18.08 -15.13 -6.13
C LEU A 147 -18.52 -15.72 -4.78
N ALA A 148 -19.71 -15.31 -4.27
CA ALA A 148 -20.25 -15.83 -3.01
C ALA A 148 -20.60 -17.34 -3.10
N MET A 149 -20.87 -17.86 -4.30
CA MET A 149 -21.08 -19.30 -4.58
C MET A 149 -19.76 -20.06 -4.77
N GLY A 150 -18.61 -19.38 -4.71
CA GLY A 150 -17.30 -19.99 -4.89
C GLY A 150 -16.87 -20.19 -6.35
N GLU A 151 -17.58 -19.54 -7.31
CA GLU A 151 -17.17 -19.59 -8.70
C GLU A 151 -15.89 -18.79 -8.95
N GLN A 152 -15.09 -19.22 -9.94
CA GLN A 152 -13.96 -18.44 -10.43
C GLN A 152 -14.46 -17.27 -11.26
N VAL A 153 -14.27 -16.05 -10.73
CA VAL A 153 -14.62 -14.80 -11.41
C VAL A 153 -13.44 -13.86 -11.25
N GLY A 154 -12.92 -13.34 -12.36
CA GLY A 154 -11.82 -12.40 -12.35
C GLY A 154 -10.49 -12.97 -11.85
N THR A 155 -9.59 -12.08 -11.46
CA THR A 155 -8.30 -12.40 -10.83
C THR A 155 -8.42 -12.30 -9.32
N ARG A 156 -8.08 -13.39 -8.63
CA ARG A 156 -8.10 -13.51 -7.18
C ARG A 156 -6.72 -13.29 -6.59
N PHE A 157 -6.60 -12.43 -5.59
CA PHE A 157 -5.37 -12.16 -4.85
C PHE A 157 -5.53 -12.74 -3.44
N VAL A 158 -4.70 -13.75 -3.13
CA VAL A 158 -4.81 -14.51 -1.88
C VAL A 158 -3.64 -14.15 -0.96
N PRO A 159 -3.92 -13.62 0.24
CA PRO A 159 -2.86 -13.28 1.18
C PRO A 159 -2.13 -14.54 1.67
N PRO A 160 -0.85 -14.43 2.10
CA PRO A 160 -0.15 -15.50 2.78
C PRO A 160 -0.94 -16.00 4.00
N ALA A 161 -0.79 -17.28 4.34
CA ALA A 161 -1.51 -17.88 5.44
C ALA A 161 -1.22 -17.16 6.78
N GLY A 162 -2.27 -16.72 7.46
CA GLY A 162 -2.20 -16.01 8.73
C GLY A 162 -2.62 -14.55 8.58
N ARG A 163 -3.76 -14.20 9.19
CA ARG A 163 -4.26 -12.81 9.22
C ARG A 163 -3.34 -11.99 10.11
N LEU A 164 -2.64 -11.00 9.54
CA LEU A 164 -1.86 -10.04 10.30
C LEU A 164 -2.76 -8.87 10.69
N GLU A 165 -2.93 -8.66 12.00
CA GLU A 165 -3.52 -7.41 12.50
C GLU A 165 -2.54 -6.26 12.21
N ILE A 166 -2.79 -5.50 11.16
CA ILE A 166 -1.99 -4.31 10.85
C ILE A 166 -2.45 -3.17 11.76
N ALA A 167 -1.50 -2.62 12.52
CA ALA A 167 -1.78 -1.44 13.32
C ALA A 167 -2.29 -0.29 12.43
N PRO A 168 -3.32 0.47 12.87
CA PRO A 168 -3.90 1.58 12.09
C PRO A 168 -2.87 2.56 11.52
N ARG A 169 -1.79 2.82 12.27
CA ARG A 169 -0.69 3.68 11.83
C ARG A 169 0.04 3.11 10.60
N LYS A 170 0.25 1.80 10.55
CA LYS A 170 0.91 1.15 9.40
C LYS A 170 0.01 1.15 8.17
N LEU A 171 -1.30 1.01 8.35
CA LEU A 171 -2.27 1.17 7.27
C LEU A 171 -2.24 2.57 6.68
N TRP A 172 -2.19 3.59 7.54
CA TRP A 172 -2.05 4.97 7.08
C TRP A 172 -0.75 5.17 6.29
N ILE A 173 0.37 4.58 6.72
CA ILE A 173 1.65 4.64 5.99
C ILE A 173 1.52 3.94 4.63
N ALA A 174 0.86 2.78 4.58
CA ALA A 174 0.68 2.01 3.35
C ALA A 174 -0.18 2.72 2.31
N LEU A 175 -1.30 3.29 2.77
CA LEU A 175 -2.32 3.96 1.97
C LEU A 175 -2.07 5.47 1.83
N GLY A 176 -1.09 5.99 2.56
CA GLY A 176 -0.72 7.39 2.63
C GLY A 176 -0.29 7.96 1.28
N ASP A 177 0.02 9.27 1.27
CA ASP A 177 0.45 10.04 0.09
C ASP A 177 1.55 9.36 -0.70
N SER A 178 1.78 9.86 -1.90
CA SER A 178 3.01 9.56 -2.65
C SER A 178 4.20 9.73 -1.71
N ALA A 179 5.10 8.76 -1.68
CA ALA A 179 6.32 8.92 -0.92
C ALA A 179 7.06 10.18 -1.36
N HIS A 180 7.49 11.02 -0.42
CA HIS A 180 8.27 12.22 -0.70
C HIS A 180 9.71 11.91 -1.11
N GLY A 181 10.15 10.69 -0.82
CA GLY A 181 11.46 10.19 -1.21
C GLY A 181 11.54 8.68 -1.23
N THR A 182 12.71 8.20 -1.59
CA THR A 182 13.00 6.78 -1.74
C THR A 182 14.34 6.46 -1.09
N VAL A 183 14.41 5.33 -0.40
CA VAL A 183 15.68 4.74 0.04
C VAL A 183 15.87 3.40 -0.66
N THR A 184 17.00 3.24 -1.35
CA THR A 184 17.41 1.96 -1.94
C THR A 184 18.26 1.20 -0.93
N VAL A 185 17.92 -0.08 -0.70
CA VAL A 185 18.60 -0.91 0.29
C VAL A 185 19.44 -2.02 -0.37
N ASP A 186 20.41 -2.54 0.37
CA ASP A 186 21.15 -3.73 -0.05
C ASP A 186 20.36 -5.03 0.16
N ALA A 187 20.83 -6.12 -0.44
CA ALA A 187 20.17 -7.43 -0.36
C ALA A 187 20.10 -8.00 1.08
N GLY A 188 21.00 -7.58 1.97
CA GLY A 188 20.96 -7.98 3.37
C GLY A 188 19.85 -7.29 4.14
N ALA A 189 19.74 -5.97 3.96
CA ALA A 189 18.66 -5.16 4.54
C ALA A 189 17.30 -5.54 3.96
N ALA A 190 17.21 -5.78 2.64
CA ALA A 190 15.98 -6.24 1.99
C ALA A 190 15.46 -7.53 2.64
N ARG A 191 16.31 -8.55 2.80
CA ARG A 191 15.95 -9.81 3.47
C ARG A 191 15.57 -9.60 4.94
N ALA A 192 16.35 -8.80 5.68
CA ALA A 192 16.06 -8.53 7.09
C ALA A 192 14.72 -7.83 7.30
N LEU A 193 14.29 -6.98 6.37
CA LEU A 193 12.97 -6.34 6.40
C LEU A 193 11.85 -7.33 6.08
N VAL A 194 11.99 -8.08 4.99
CA VAL A 194 10.95 -9.00 4.50
C VAL A 194 10.77 -10.19 5.46
N ASP A 195 11.85 -10.81 5.90
CA ASP A 195 11.79 -12.03 6.70
C ASP A 195 11.74 -11.74 8.21
N GLY A 196 12.31 -10.61 8.65
CA GLY A 196 12.54 -10.33 10.07
C GLY A 196 11.65 -9.24 10.68
N GLY A 197 10.97 -8.43 9.87
CA GLY A 197 10.12 -7.34 10.36
C GLY A 197 10.84 -6.29 11.21
N GLY A 198 12.15 -6.15 11.03
CA GLY A 198 13.01 -5.22 11.78
C GLY A 198 12.88 -3.76 11.35
N SER A 199 13.62 -2.89 12.02
CA SER A 199 13.81 -1.49 11.59
C SER A 199 14.82 -1.41 10.46
N LEU A 200 14.70 -0.41 9.58
CA LEU A 200 15.70 -0.10 8.58
C LEU A 200 16.86 0.67 9.24
N LEU A 201 18.03 0.06 9.25
CA LEU A 201 19.26 0.69 9.75
C LEU A 201 20.01 1.40 8.61
N SER A 202 20.72 2.46 8.95
CA SER A 202 21.50 3.25 7.98
C SER A 202 22.55 2.41 7.23
N VAL A 203 23.11 1.39 7.86
CA VAL A 203 24.11 0.49 7.24
C VAL A 203 23.59 -0.25 6.02
N GLY A 204 22.28 -0.53 5.97
CA GLY A 204 21.62 -1.20 4.85
C GLY A 204 21.21 -0.28 3.69
N ILE A 205 21.36 1.04 3.84
CA ILE A 205 20.98 2.02 2.81
C ILE A 205 22.12 2.18 1.81
N LYS A 206 21.80 2.11 0.53
CA LYS A 206 22.72 2.32 -0.61
C LYS A 206 22.58 3.69 -1.26
N ALA A 207 21.33 4.17 -1.38
CA ALA A 207 21.03 5.46 -1.98
C ALA A 207 19.81 6.09 -1.33
N VAL A 208 19.75 7.41 -1.38
CA VAL A 208 18.63 8.24 -0.87
C VAL A 208 18.26 9.24 -1.95
N ASP A 209 17.00 9.25 -2.38
CA ASP A 209 16.47 10.10 -3.42
C ASP A 209 15.20 10.84 -2.96
N GLY A 210 14.92 11.98 -3.60
CA GLY A 210 13.75 12.81 -3.31
C GLY A 210 14.07 13.99 -2.39
N ASP A 211 13.03 14.76 -2.06
CA ASP A 211 13.10 15.91 -1.14
C ASP A 211 12.12 15.68 0.00
N PHE A 212 12.64 15.44 1.18
CA PHE A 212 11.85 15.07 2.36
C PHE A 212 12.50 15.52 3.66
N SER A 213 11.68 15.63 4.67
CA SER A 213 12.06 15.92 6.06
C SER A 213 11.75 14.75 6.98
N ALA A 214 12.29 14.79 8.19
CA ALA A 214 11.91 13.85 9.24
C ALA A 214 10.38 13.85 9.47
N GLY A 215 9.78 12.69 9.47
CA GLY A 215 8.33 12.52 9.56
C GLY A 215 7.62 12.24 8.24
N ASP A 216 8.28 12.45 7.10
CA ASP A 216 7.71 12.17 5.79
C ASP A 216 7.75 10.68 5.45
N ILE A 217 6.86 10.28 4.54
CA ILE A 217 6.76 8.89 4.06
C ILE A 217 7.80 8.65 2.96
N LEU A 218 8.54 7.55 3.12
CA LEU A 218 9.52 7.06 2.14
C LEU A 218 9.13 5.69 1.61
N ASP A 219 9.38 5.46 0.31
CA ASP A 219 9.42 4.12 -0.26
C ASP A 219 10.80 3.48 -0.02
N VAL A 220 10.80 2.23 0.42
CA VAL A 220 12.02 1.42 0.56
C VAL A 220 12.08 0.44 -0.61
N ARG A 221 13.13 0.54 -1.44
CA ARG A 221 13.30 -0.25 -2.67
C ARG A 221 14.52 -1.15 -2.58
N ASP A 222 14.44 -2.28 -3.26
CA ASP A 222 15.63 -3.09 -3.53
C ASP A 222 16.49 -2.50 -4.65
N ALA A 223 17.58 -3.21 -5.01
CA ALA A 223 18.50 -2.80 -6.06
C ALA A 223 17.87 -2.78 -7.45
N ASP A 224 16.78 -3.52 -7.68
CA ASP A 224 16.05 -3.61 -8.94
C ASP A 224 14.95 -2.55 -9.02
N GLY A 225 14.79 -1.73 -7.97
CA GLY A 225 13.79 -0.65 -7.90
C GLY A 225 12.41 -1.10 -7.40
N PHE A 226 12.26 -2.37 -7.02
CA PHE A 226 11.01 -2.88 -6.50
C PHE A 226 10.76 -2.37 -5.06
N VAL A 227 9.56 -1.80 -4.82
CA VAL A 227 9.17 -1.29 -3.50
C VAL A 227 8.87 -2.46 -2.56
N LEU A 228 9.75 -2.68 -1.58
CA LEU A 228 9.61 -3.72 -0.55
C LEU A 228 8.76 -3.27 0.63
N ALA A 229 8.90 -2.01 1.00
CA ALA A 229 8.31 -1.46 2.21
C ALA A 229 8.04 0.04 2.05
N ARG A 230 7.27 0.59 2.99
CA ARG A 230 7.04 2.02 3.12
C ARG A 230 7.13 2.40 4.59
N GLY A 231 7.70 3.57 4.89
CA GLY A 231 7.87 3.98 6.28
C GLY A 231 8.11 5.46 6.46
N ILE A 232 8.15 5.89 7.72
CA ILE A 232 8.36 7.29 8.10
C ILE A 232 9.85 7.51 8.37
N ALA A 233 10.42 8.54 7.73
CA ALA A 233 11.80 8.96 7.93
C ALA A 233 12.04 9.45 9.38
N GLU A 234 13.10 8.98 10.02
CA GLU A 234 13.50 9.47 11.35
C GLU A 234 14.43 10.70 11.27
N ALA A 235 14.88 11.07 10.07
CA ALA A 235 15.73 12.22 9.84
C ALA A 235 15.49 12.81 8.44
N ASP A 236 15.96 14.05 8.24
CA ASP A 236 15.91 14.73 6.96
C ASP A 236 16.79 14.04 5.91
N ARG A 237 16.51 14.30 4.63
CA ARG A 237 17.22 13.73 3.49
C ARG A 237 18.75 13.77 3.62
N ASP A 238 19.30 14.96 3.89
CA ASP A 238 20.76 15.15 3.92
C ASP A 238 21.42 14.34 5.04
N VAL A 239 20.73 14.19 6.17
CA VAL A 239 21.20 13.38 7.31
C VAL A 239 21.15 11.89 6.94
N LEU A 240 20.09 11.41 6.29
CA LEU A 240 19.97 10.02 5.84
C LEU A 240 21.01 9.70 4.75
N GLU A 241 21.24 10.60 3.80
CA GLU A 241 22.24 10.44 2.76
C GLU A 241 23.66 10.35 3.35
N LEU A 242 23.98 11.24 4.30
CA LEU A 242 25.26 11.20 5.00
C LEU A 242 25.42 9.94 5.87
N ALA A 243 24.36 9.39 6.43
CA ALA A 243 24.35 8.19 7.27
C ALA A 243 24.36 6.90 6.44
N ALA A 244 24.01 6.93 5.16
CA ALA A 244 23.87 5.75 4.30
C ALA A 244 25.15 4.90 4.29
N GLY A 245 25.00 3.59 4.50
CA GLY A 245 26.10 2.62 4.55
C GLY A 245 26.94 2.65 5.84
N ARG A 246 26.67 3.58 6.77
CA ARG A 246 27.44 3.69 8.03
C ARG A 246 26.88 2.81 9.12
N ARG A 247 27.76 2.28 9.95
CA ARG A 247 27.39 1.54 11.16
C ARG A 247 26.98 2.51 12.28
N GLN A 248 26.18 2.02 13.22
CA GLN A 248 25.70 2.82 14.35
C GLN A 248 26.84 3.46 15.18
N GLU A 249 27.96 2.76 15.31
CA GLU A 249 29.15 3.24 16.01
C GLU A 249 29.76 4.50 15.33
N ASP A 250 29.76 4.52 13.98
CA ASP A 250 30.27 5.65 13.19
C ASP A 250 29.32 6.84 13.23
N ILE A 251 27.99 6.56 13.34
CA ILE A 251 26.94 7.57 13.45
C ILE A 251 27.02 8.26 14.82
N ALA A 252 27.14 7.51 15.91
CA ALA A 252 27.16 8.02 17.28
C ALA A 252 28.31 9.01 17.53
N GLY A 253 29.45 8.84 16.82
CA GLY A 253 30.61 9.72 16.91
C GLY A 253 30.50 11.02 16.06
N ASN A 254 29.49 11.16 15.22
CA ASN A 254 29.37 12.26 14.26
C ASN A 254 28.30 13.27 14.68
N ARG A 255 28.70 14.51 14.94
CA ARG A 255 27.78 15.60 15.35
C ARG A 255 26.69 15.91 14.33
N LEU A 256 26.94 15.70 13.04
CA LEU A 256 25.98 15.91 11.96
C LEU A 256 24.91 14.80 11.90
N LEU A 257 25.18 13.65 12.53
CA LEU A 257 24.32 12.49 12.52
C LEU A 257 23.62 12.23 13.88
N VAL A 258 23.66 13.21 14.78
CA VAL A 258 23.12 13.09 16.15
C VAL A 258 21.63 12.69 16.16
N ALA A 259 20.88 13.08 15.15
CA ALA A 259 19.47 12.71 14.99
C ALA A 259 19.25 11.20 14.87
N LEU A 260 20.27 10.45 14.39
CA LEU A 260 20.25 9.00 14.18
C LEU A 260 21.18 8.24 15.15
N ALA A 261 21.79 8.92 16.14
CA ALA A 261 22.79 8.33 17.03
C ALA A 261 22.30 7.05 17.74
N ASP A 262 21.02 7.05 18.16
CA ASP A 262 20.37 5.92 18.85
C ASP A 262 19.10 5.46 18.13
N LYS A 263 18.93 5.83 16.85
CA LYS A 263 17.72 5.55 16.08
C LYS A 263 18.04 4.86 14.76
N PRO A 264 17.12 4.02 14.26
CA PRO A 264 17.18 3.53 12.88
C PRO A 264 16.84 4.65 11.90
N ALA A 265 17.11 4.45 10.63
CA ALA A 265 16.65 5.35 9.56
C ALA A 265 15.11 5.36 9.43
N ILE A 266 14.49 4.18 9.62
CA ILE A 266 13.04 4.01 9.72
C ILE A 266 12.76 2.97 10.82
N HIS A 267 11.97 3.36 11.83
CA HIS A 267 11.62 2.46 12.94
C HIS A 267 10.58 1.43 12.50
N ARG A 268 10.71 0.18 12.97
CA ARG A 268 9.78 -0.93 12.63
C ARG A 268 8.31 -0.62 12.90
N ASP A 269 8.01 0.17 13.94
CA ASP A 269 6.62 0.56 14.26
C ASP A 269 6.05 1.57 13.26
N ASN A 270 6.93 2.24 12.50
CA ASN A 270 6.63 3.19 11.47
C ASN A 270 6.97 2.65 10.06
N LEU A 271 7.12 1.35 9.92
CA LEU A 271 7.48 0.67 8.69
C LEU A 271 6.47 -0.44 8.41
N ILE A 272 5.92 -0.46 7.21
CA ILE A 272 5.12 -1.55 6.69
C ILE A 272 5.89 -2.24 5.56
N VAL A 273 6.04 -3.55 5.68
CA VAL A 273 6.61 -4.40 4.62
C VAL A 273 5.46 -4.97 3.83
N PHE A 274 5.51 -4.88 2.52
CA PHE A 274 4.46 -5.40 1.64
C PHE A 274 4.68 -6.89 1.36
N ALA A 275 3.58 -7.64 1.43
CA ALA A 275 3.54 -9.06 1.09
C ALA A 275 3.68 -9.28 -0.42
#